data_b781174397b9ae4170c66fdeedeb346a
#
_entry.id   b781174397b9ae4170c66fdeedeb346a
#
_cell.length_a   1.000
_cell.length_b   1.000
_cell.length_c   1.000
_cell.angle_alpha   90.00
_cell.angle_beta   90.00
_cell.angle_gamma   90.00
#
_symmetry.space_group_name_H-M   'P 1'
#
loop_
_entity.id
_entity.type
_entity.pdbx_description
1 polymer ?
#
loop_
_entity_poly.entity_id
_entity_poly.type
_entity_poly.pdbx_seq_one_letter_code
_entity_poly.pdbx_strand_id
1 'polypeptide(L)'
;KLHLSESDIKEIVRRVANPFLQMAMVKKREFLVRVDTVPMHLWVDVAKIESAVQNLLSNAFKYTSQNGRIELAVSEAEIDGRPYCLVTVSDNGVGIPDDLQQYVFGSFVTGKRVPQYSTSIGLGLHIVKHTMGLHHGFVTLTSRVGEGSRFVLHIPVGLSHFVPGEYEMVPDPAKGDLLEEYTTEERPMEEVIEEKNETMEETVNRVKNNKEFLLIIEDHDEMREYLCSLFKEDYNVIEAGNGEEGVAMADKYIPKLIISDIMMPVKDGFHYIVIYPNS
;
A
#
# COMPACT_ATOMS: atom_id res chain seq x y z
N LYS A 1 -17.02 -4.19 -6.43
CA LYS A 1 -17.80 -4.12 -5.18
C LYS A 1 -16.86 -3.81 -4.02
N LEU A 2 -17.38 -3.15 -2.96
CA LEU A 2 -16.69 -2.98 -1.69
C LEU A 2 -16.92 -4.20 -0.81
N HIS A 3 -15.92 -4.55 0.00
CA HIS A 3 -16.04 -5.51 1.10
C HIS A 3 -16.11 -4.75 2.42
N LEU A 4 -17.34 -4.43 2.84
CA LEU A 4 -17.57 -3.60 4.03
C LEU A 4 -17.56 -4.43 5.31
N SER A 5 -16.81 -3.97 6.29
CA SER A 5 -16.87 -4.43 7.68
C SER A 5 -17.05 -3.25 8.63
N GLU A 6 -17.68 -3.49 9.77
CA GLU A 6 -17.76 -2.51 10.85
C GLU A 6 -16.45 -2.56 11.65
N SER A 7 -15.54 -1.62 11.37
CA SER A 7 -14.16 -1.65 11.88
C SER A 7 -13.80 -0.35 12.58
N ASP A 8 -12.91 -0.42 13.58
CA ASP A 8 -12.36 0.76 14.23
C ASP A 8 -11.35 1.46 13.33
N ILE A 9 -11.75 2.60 12.74
CA ILE A 9 -10.90 3.39 11.86
C ILE A 9 -9.61 3.85 12.55
N LYS A 10 -9.63 4.08 13.85
CA LYS A 10 -8.46 4.53 14.61
C LYS A 10 -7.43 3.41 14.76
N GLU A 11 -7.88 2.16 14.85
CA GLU A 11 -7.01 0.99 14.84
C GLU A 11 -6.39 0.78 13.46
N ILE A 12 -7.19 0.87 12.39
CA ILE A 12 -6.71 0.80 11.00
C ILE A 12 -5.61 1.84 10.78
N VAL A 13 -5.86 3.10 11.15
CA VAL A 13 -4.90 4.19 10.95
C VAL A 13 -3.61 3.98 11.77
N ARG A 14 -3.69 3.46 13.01
CA ARG A 14 -2.49 3.13 13.80
C ARG A 14 -1.69 2.00 13.17
N ARG A 15 -2.34 0.95 12.67
CA ARG A 15 -1.69 -0.17 12.00
C ARG A 15 -0.91 0.29 10.78
N VAL A 16 -1.51 1.13 9.94
CA VAL A 16 -0.83 1.72 8.78
C VAL A 16 0.33 2.65 9.20
N ALA A 17 0.21 3.37 10.32
CA ALA A 17 1.25 4.29 10.79
C ALA A 17 2.51 3.58 11.32
N ASN A 18 2.39 2.35 11.83
CA ASN A 18 3.49 1.66 12.50
C ASN A 18 4.79 1.53 11.66
N PRO A 19 4.78 1.09 10.40
CA PRO A 19 5.98 1.05 9.58
C PRO A 19 6.63 2.43 9.38
N PHE A 20 5.81 3.47 9.28
CA PHE A 20 6.28 4.84 9.07
C PHE A 20 6.94 5.45 10.32
N LEU A 21 6.62 4.99 11.53
CA LEU A 21 7.31 5.40 12.76
C LEU A 21 8.80 5.00 12.71
N GLN A 22 9.10 3.78 12.27
CA GLN A 22 10.48 3.33 12.10
C GLN A 22 11.19 4.09 10.98
N MET A 23 10.51 4.29 9.84
CA MET A 23 11.03 5.08 8.73
C MET A 23 11.35 6.52 9.15
N ALA A 24 10.53 7.14 10.00
CA ALA A 24 10.74 8.50 10.50
C ALA A 24 12.06 8.60 11.29
N MET A 25 12.35 7.63 12.15
CA MET A 25 13.61 7.58 12.90
C MET A 25 14.83 7.47 11.98
N VAL A 26 14.77 6.56 10.99
CA VAL A 26 15.87 6.35 10.03
C VAL A 26 16.08 7.59 9.16
N LYS A 27 15.02 8.19 8.66
CA LYS A 27 15.08 9.37 7.77
C LYS A 27 15.18 10.70 8.54
N LYS A 28 15.31 10.67 9.87
CA LYS A 28 15.42 11.85 10.76
C LYS A 28 14.31 12.87 10.50
N ARG A 29 13.06 12.41 10.53
CA ARG A 29 11.84 13.22 10.38
C ARG A 29 11.01 13.13 11.65
N GLU A 30 10.31 14.19 11.99
CA GLU A 30 9.30 14.16 13.05
C GLU A 30 8.00 13.59 12.48
N PHE A 31 7.55 12.46 13.01
CA PHE A 31 6.26 11.88 12.64
C PHE A 31 5.35 11.81 13.86
N LEU A 32 4.25 12.54 13.83
CA LEU A 32 3.28 12.64 14.92
C LEU A 32 2.00 11.90 14.53
N VAL A 33 1.57 10.96 15.38
CA VAL A 33 0.29 10.25 15.22
C VAL A 33 -0.66 10.73 16.31
N ARG A 34 -1.65 11.54 15.92
CA ARG A 34 -2.69 12.09 16.82
C ARG A 34 -3.99 11.32 16.67
N VAL A 35 -4.02 10.16 17.27
CA VAL A 35 -5.18 9.26 17.28
C VAL A 35 -5.44 8.87 18.73
N ASP A 36 -6.56 9.32 19.28
CA ASP A 36 -6.97 8.96 20.66
C ASP A 36 -7.37 7.49 20.77
N THR A 37 -7.57 7.00 21.98
CA THR A 37 -7.86 5.58 22.27
C THR A 37 -9.34 5.22 22.25
N VAL A 38 -10.25 6.20 22.10
CA VAL A 38 -11.68 5.92 22.02
C VAL A 38 -12.01 5.33 20.66
N PRO A 39 -12.56 4.10 20.58
CA PRO A 39 -12.88 3.47 19.30
C PRO A 39 -13.87 4.29 18.48
N MET A 40 -13.67 4.28 17.15
CA MET A 40 -14.58 4.92 16.21
C MET A 40 -14.91 3.94 15.09
N HIS A 41 -16.08 3.31 15.18
CA HIS A 41 -16.51 2.28 14.23
C HIS A 41 -17.15 2.90 12.99
N LEU A 42 -16.65 2.49 11.83
CA LEU A 42 -17.14 2.87 10.51
C LEU A 42 -17.37 1.63 9.64
N TRP A 43 -18.32 1.72 8.74
CA TRP A 43 -18.50 0.73 7.68
C TRP A 43 -17.56 1.04 6.52
N VAL A 44 -16.48 0.27 6.40
CA VAL A 44 -15.42 0.53 5.40
C VAL A 44 -14.88 -0.77 4.81
N ASP A 45 -14.35 -0.67 3.60
CA ASP A 45 -13.44 -1.66 3.03
C ASP A 45 -12.05 -1.39 3.59
N VAL A 46 -11.66 -2.17 4.58
CA VAL A 46 -10.43 -1.98 5.37
C VAL A 46 -9.20 -1.90 4.46
N ALA A 47 -9.06 -2.84 3.52
CA ALA A 47 -7.89 -2.90 2.64
C ALA A 47 -7.77 -1.63 1.75
N LYS A 48 -8.91 -1.12 1.26
CA LYS A 48 -8.91 0.11 0.45
C LYS A 48 -8.59 1.36 1.27
N ILE A 49 -9.11 1.43 2.50
CA ILE A 49 -8.78 2.55 3.41
C ILE A 49 -7.30 2.51 3.80
N GLU A 50 -6.76 1.33 4.13
CA GLU A 50 -5.32 1.17 4.41
C GLU A 50 -4.47 1.65 3.24
N SER A 51 -4.79 1.19 2.02
CA SER A 51 -4.09 1.61 0.80
C SER A 51 -4.17 3.14 0.59
N ALA A 52 -5.33 3.76 0.84
CA ALA A 52 -5.48 5.21 0.69
C ALA A 52 -4.61 5.98 1.71
N VAL A 53 -4.61 5.58 2.98
CA VAL A 53 -3.80 6.21 4.04
C VAL A 53 -2.31 5.99 3.78
N GLN A 54 -1.91 4.79 3.36
CA GLN A 54 -0.53 4.46 3.01
C GLN A 54 -0.02 5.32 1.85
N ASN A 55 -0.83 5.52 0.80
CA ASN A 55 -0.48 6.40 -0.31
C ASN A 55 -0.25 7.85 0.13
N LEU A 56 -1.09 8.38 1.04
CA LEU A 56 -0.91 9.74 1.58
C LEU A 56 0.36 9.83 2.43
N LEU A 57 0.62 8.86 3.31
CA LEU A 57 1.83 8.84 4.14
C LEU A 57 3.10 8.70 3.28
N SER A 58 3.09 7.79 2.30
CA SER A 58 4.22 7.62 1.38
C SER A 58 4.57 8.94 0.68
N ASN A 59 3.55 9.66 0.18
CA ASN A 59 3.75 10.98 -0.41
C ASN A 59 4.31 12.00 0.59
N ALA A 60 3.76 12.07 1.80
CA ALA A 60 4.26 12.97 2.85
C ALA A 60 5.74 12.67 3.16
N PHE A 61 6.09 11.38 3.31
CA PHE A 61 7.48 10.99 3.54
C PHE A 61 8.40 11.22 2.34
N LYS A 62 7.90 11.15 1.13
CA LYS A 62 8.67 11.42 -0.10
C LYS A 62 9.01 12.90 -0.24
N TYR A 63 8.05 13.77 0.01
CA TYR A 63 8.19 15.22 -0.26
C TYR A 63 8.58 16.07 0.93
N THR A 64 8.76 15.46 2.10
CA THR A 64 9.27 16.13 3.30
C THR A 64 10.78 15.93 3.41
N SER A 65 11.53 17.01 3.63
CA SER A 65 12.99 16.98 3.81
C SER A 65 13.40 16.36 5.15
N GLN A 66 14.71 16.12 5.36
CA GLN A 66 15.25 15.81 6.69
C GLN A 66 14.90 16.93 7.69
N ASN A 67 14.63 16.52 8.94
CA ASN A 67 14.17 17.38 10.03
C ASN A 67 12.78 17.99 9.77
N GLY A 68 12.10 17.58 8.70
CA GLY A 68 10.72 17.98 8.45
C GLY A 68 9.74 17.24 9.34
N ARG A 69 8.49 17.71 9.34
CA ARG A 69 7.42 17.21 10.18
C ARG A 69 6.27 16.66 9.34
N ILE A 70 5.79 15.49 9.75
CA ILE A 70 4.62 14.83 9.19
C ILE A 70 3.65 14.56 10.34
N GLU A 71 2.38 14.75 10.12
CA GLU A 71 1.34 14.52 11.13
C GLU A 71 0.21 13.70 10.51
N LEU A 72 -0.19 12.64 11.20
CA LEU A 72 -1.38 11.82 10.91
C LEU A 72 -2.36 11.99 12.05
N ALA A 73 -3.60 12.38 11.75
CA ALA A 73 -4.63 12.61 12.75
C ALA A 73 -5.98 12.02 12.33
N VAL A 74 -6.77 11.60 13.33
CA VAL A 74 -8.17 11.21 13.14
C VAL A 74 -9.04 12.13 14.01
N SER A 75 -10.10 12.66 13.40
CA SER A 75 -11.07 13.53 14.10
C SER A 75 -12.47 13.34 13.52
N GLU A 76 -13.45 13.93 14.16
CA GLU A 76 -14.84 13.96 13.72
C GLU A 76 -15.20 15.35 13.23
N ALA A 77 -16.12 15.43 12.28
CA ALA A 77 -16.72 16.67 11.83
C ALA A 77 -18.16 16.46 11.38
N GLU A 78 -18.94 17.51 11.44
CA GLU A 78 -20.26 17.55 10.82
C GLU A 78 -20.19 18.46 9.59
N ILE A 79 -20.62 17.95 8.44
CA ILE A 79 -20.64 18.67 7.17
C ILE A 79 -22.04 18.56 6.60
N ASP A 80 -22.70 19.69 6.41
CA ASP A 80 -24.08 19.77 5.93
C ASP A 80 -25.06 18.87 6.72
N GLY A 81 -24.92 18.85 8.05
CA GLY A 81 -25.74 18.07 8.97
C GLY A 81 -25.48 16.56 8.94
N ARG A 82 -24.36 16.12 8.34
CA ARG A 82 -23.95 14.69 8.30
C ARG A 82 -22.64 14.48 9.03
N PRO A 83 -22.52 13.43 9.83
CA PRO A 83 -21.28 13.12 10.53
C PRO A 83 -20.25 12.49 9.57
N TYR A 84 -19.01 12.93 9.71
CA TYR A 84 -17.85 12.42 8.98
C TYR A 84 -16.71 12.10 9.93
N CYS A 85 -15.99 11.03 9.63
CA CYS A 85 -14.65 10.82 10.12
C CYS A 85 -13.65 11.49 9.19
N LEU A 86 -12.73 12.25 9.76
CA LEU A 86 -11.63 12.89 9.03
C LEU A 86 -10.33 12.18 9.34
N VAL A 87 -9.69 11.62 8.31
CA VAL A 87 -8.29 11.15 8.39
C VAL A 87 -7.41 12.17 7.70
N THR A 88 -6.57 12.83 8.47
CA THR A 88 -5.72 13.94 7.99
C THR A 88 -4.27 13.52 7.95
N VAL A 89 -3.60 13.73 6.81
CA VAL A 89 -2.14 13.65 6.66
C VAL A 89 -1.64 15.04 6.29
N SER A 90 -0.77 15.59 7.12
CA SER A 90 -0.15 16.91 6.91
C SER A 90 1.36 16.79 6.91
N ASP A 91 2.02 17.55 6.06
CA ASP A 91 3.46 17.65 6.00
C ASP A 91 3.91 19.12 5.84
N ASN A 92 5.14 19.42 6.23
CA ASN A 92 5.79 20.70 5.97
C ASN A 92 6.86 20.59 4.87
N GLY A 93 6.59 19.76 3.86
CA GLY A 93 7.46 19.56 2.72
C GLY A 93 7.43 20.69 1.70
N VAL A 94 7.77 20.36 0.46
CA VAL A 94 7.91 21.32 -0.63
C VAL A 94 6.58 22.00 -1.03
N GLY A 95 5.45 21.42 -0.68
CA GLY A 95 4.13 21.88 -1.11
C GLY A 95 3.84 21.65 -2.59
N ILE A 96 2.64 22.01 -3.03
CA ILE A 96 2.13 21.79 -4.39
C ILE A 96 1.70 23.15 -4.98
N PRO A 97 2.23 23.54 -6.13
CA PRO A 97 1.82 24.77 -6.82
C PRO A 97 0.32 24.80 -7.12
N ASP A 98 -0.30 25.97 -7.02
CA ASP A 98 -1.76 26.15 -7.16
C ASP A 98 -2.28 25.66 -8.52
N ASP A 99 -1.53 25.88 -9.59
CA ASP A 99 -1.86 25.45 -10.95
C ASP A 99 -1.84 23.93 -11.11
N LEU A 100 -1.14 23.20 -10.23
CA LEU A 100 -1.07 21.74 -10.25
C LEU A 100 -2.10 21.08 -9.31
N GLN A 101 -2.60 21.77 -8.29
CA GLN A 101 -3.47 21.16 -7.27
C GLN A 101 -4.75 20.57 -7.86
N GLN A 102 -5.32 21.19 -8.87
CA GLN A 102 -6.52 20.69 -9.55
C GLN A 102 -6.28 19.35 -10.30
N TYR A 103 -5.02 19.03 -10.63
CA TYR A 103 -4.67 17.85 -11.42
C TYR A 103 -4.12 16.70 -10.60
N VAL A 104 -3.68 16.91 -9.34
CA VAL A 104 -2.99 15.88 -8.54
C VAL A 104 -3.81 14.61 -8.30
N PHE A 105 -5.14 14.71 -8.36
CA PHE A 105 -6.04 13.57 -8.26
C PHE A 105 -6.45 12.95 -9.60
N GLY A 106 -5.99 13.52 -10.72
CA GLY A 106 -6.25 13.00 -12.06
C GLY A 106 -5.41 11.75 -12.36
N SER A 107 -5.96 10.81 -13.14
CA SER A 107 -5.16 9.75 -13.72
C SER A 107 -4.21 10.34 -14.76
N PHE A 108 -2.91 10.06 -14.64
CA PHE A 108 -1.89 10.42 -15.63
C PHE A 108 -1.60 11.93 -15.81
N VAL A 109 -1.31 12.65 -14.75
CA VAL A 109 -0.59 13.91 -14.90
C VAL A 109 0.92 13.62 -15.16
N THR A 110 1.20 12.82 -16.17
CA THR A 110 2.52 12.64 -16.76
C THR A 110 2.63 13.52 -18.02
N GLY A 111 2.29 14.78 -17.89
CA GLY A 111 2.40 15.72 -19.01
C GLY A 111 3.72 16.48 -18.93
N LYS A 112 4.43 16.57 -20.02
CA LYS A 112 5.64 17.29 -20.40
C LYS A 112 5.90 18.70 -19.81
N ARG A 113 5.24 19.08 -18.71
CA ARG A 113 5.29 20.44 -18.13
C ARG A 113 5.98 20.57 -16.79
N VAL A 114 6.38 19.47 -16.12
CA VAL A 114 7.02 19.58 -14.78
C VAL A 114 8.19 18.62 -14.65
N PRO A 115 9.40 18.97 -15.15
CA PRO A 115 10.58 18.08 -15.11
C PRO A 115 11.08 17.70 -13.70
N GLN A 116 10.68 18.42 -12.65
CA GLN A 116 11.15 18.19 -11.27
C GLN A 116 10.20 17.37 -10.39
N TYR A 117 8.97 17.10 -10.84
CA TYR A 117 7.95 16.38 -10.06
C TYR A 117 7.46 15.09 -10.76
N SER A 118 8.15 14.64 -11.81
CA SER A 118 7.54 13.80 -12.85
C SER A 118 7.54 12.29 -12.62
N THR A 119 7.97 11.73 -11.47
CA THR A 119 8.12 10.28 -11.42
C THR A 119 7.12 9.52 -10.57
N SER A 120 6.17 10.12 -9.84
CA SER A 120 5.26 9.35 -8.99
C SER A 120 3.97 10.02 -8.52
N ILE A 121 3.58 11.16 -9.09
CA ILE A 121 2.34 11.87 -8.66
C ILE A 121 1.06 11.25 -9.26
N GLY A 122 1.15 10.28 -10.16
CA GLY A 122 0.01 9.91 -11.01
C GLY A 122 -0.97 8.88 -10.44
N LEU A 123 -0.54 7.86 -9.74
CA LEU A 123 -1.39 6.73 -9.37
C LEU A 123 -1.87 6.74 -7.92
N GLY A 124 -1.01 7.06 -6.96
CA GLY A 124 -1.35 7.00 -5.55
C GLY A 124 -2.51 7.91 -5.15
N LEU A 125 -2.49 9.18 -5.58
CA LEU A 125 -3.58 10.12 -5.28
C LEU A 125 -4.85 9.83 -6.08
N HIS A 126 -4.75 9.24 -7.26
CA HIS A 126 -5.90 8.74 -8.00
C HIS A 126 -6.59 7.59 -7.24
N ILE A 127 -5.82 6.64 -6.70
CA ILE A 127 -6.31 5.56 -5.84
C ILE A 127 -7.04 6.15 -4.63
N VAL A 128 -6.45 7.14 -3.96
CA VAL A 128 -7.07 7.85 -2.83
C VAL A 128 -8.43 8.41 -3.21
N LYS A 129 -8.51 9.17 -4.30
CA LYS A 129 -9.76 9.77 -4.77
C LYS A 129 -10.79 8.71 -5.16
N HIS A 130 -10.37 7.67 -5.86
CA HIS A 130 -11.23 6.55 -6.24
C HIS A 130 -11.78 5.82 -5.01
N THR A 131 -10.92 5.49 -4.05
CA THR A 131 -11.31 4.86 -2.79
C THR A 131 -12.34 5.68 -2.02
N MET A 132 -12.11 7.00 -1.91
CA MET A 132 -13.08 7.88 -1.26
C MET A 132 -14.40 7.91 -2.02
N GLY A 133 -14.38 7.98 -3.35
CA GLY A 133 -15.60 7.92 -4.17
C GLY A 133 -16.40 6.65 -3.98
N LEU A 134 -15.74 5.49 -3.90
CA LEU A 134 -16.40 4.20 -3.61
C LEU A 134 -17.06 4.19 -2.22
N HIS A 135 -16.50 4.89 -1.23
CA HIS A 135 -17.06 5.03 0.12
C HIS A 135 -18.06 6.20 0.24
N HIS A 136 -18.48 6.81 -0.88
CA HIS A 136 -19.34 8.00 -0.91
C HIS A 136 -18.77 9.18 -0.09
N GLY A 137 -17.47 9.16 0.13
CA GLY A 137 -16.69 10.21 0.76
C GLY A 137 -15.96 11.07 -0.28
N PHE A 138 -15.08 11.92 0.19
CA PHE A 138 -14.24 12.75 -0.68
C PHE A 138 -12.91 13.07 -0.03
N VAL A 139 -11.97 13.55 -0.82
CA VAL A 139 -10.66 14.00 -0.35
C VAL A 139 -10.49 15.50 -0.63
N THR A 140 -9.95 16.23 0.34
CA THR A 140 -9.58 17.65 0.15
C THR A 140 -8.08 17.82 0.28
N LEU A 141 -7.55 18.81 -0.43
CA LEU A 141 -6.16 19.23 -0.42
C LEU A 141 -6.07 20.72 -0.10
N THR A 142 -5.19 21.06 0.83
CA THR A 142 -4.71 22.42 1.06
C THR A 142 -3.19 22.36 1.01
N SER A 143 -2.58 23.16 0.12
CA SER A 143 -1.12 23.15 -0.03
C SER A 143 -0.62 24.52 -0.43
N ARG A 144 0.61 24.85 -0.03
CA ARG A 144 1.33 26.04 -0.46
C ARG A 144 2.81 25.70 -0.64
N VAL A 145 3.39 26.17 -1.73
CA VAL A 145 4.82 25.96 -2.02
C VAL A 145 5.68 26.48 -0.87
N GLY A 146 6.56 25.63 -0.36
CA GLY A 146 7.44 25.92 0.77
C GLY A 146 6.82 25.82 2.16
N GLU A 147 5.49 25.61 2.28
CA GLU A 147 4.79 25.44 3.56
C GLU A 147 4.32 24.00 3.79
N GLY A 148 4.25 23.18 2.71
CA GLY A 148 3.83 21.79 2.75
C GLY A 148 2.41 21.56 2.24
N SER A 149 1.88 20.37 2.58
CA SER A 149 0.56 19.92 2.11
C SER A 149 -0.26 19.31 3.24
N ARG A 150 -1.57 19.42 3.12
CA ARG A 150 -2.56 18.79 4.00
C ARG A 150 -3.62 18.11 3.16
N PHE A 151 -3.70 16.80 3.27
CA PHE A 151 -4.74 15.97 2.68
C PHE A 151 -5.71 15.53 3.76
N VAL A 152 -7.01 15.59 3.48
CA VAL A 152 -8.05 15.14 4.42
C VAL A 152 -8.98 14.18 3.69
N LEU A 153 -9.07 12.95 4.18
CA LEU A 153 -10.07 11.98 3.77
C LEU A 153 -11.34 12.24 4.59
N HIS A 154 -12.44 12.46 3.91
CA HIS A 154 -13.76 12.65 4.52
C HIS A 154 -14.57 11.38 4.33
N ILE A 155 -14.72 10.57 5.38
CA ILE A 155 -15.40 9.27 5.35
C ILE A 155 -16.75 9.44 6.04
N PRO A 156 -17.89 9.24 5.34
CA PRO A 156 -19.21 9.36 5.97
C PRO A 156 -19.38 8.30 7.06
N VAL A 157 -20.01 8.68 8.18
CA VAL A 157 -20.33 7.77 9.28
C VAL A 157 -21.64 7.04 8.99
N GLY A 158 -21.70 5.73 9.34
CA GLY A 158 -22.89 4.88 9.20
C GLY A 158 -22.91 4.13 7.87
N LEU A 159 -24.06 3.48 7.58
CA LEU A 159 -24.26 2.62 6.42
C LEU A 159 -25.25 3.21 5.42
N SER A 160 -26.04 4.20 5.81
CA SER A 160 -27.19 4.72 5.06
C SER A 160 -26.84 5.38 3.72
N HIS A 161 -25.58 5.71 3.50
CA HIS A 161 -25.11 6.30 2.26
C HIS A 161 -24.73 5.26 1.18
N PHE A 162 -24.64 3.97 1.53
CA PHE A 162 -24.39 2.90 0.56
C PHE A 162 -25.68 2.38 -0.07
N VAL A 163 -25.62 2.02 -1.34
CA VAL A 163 -26.75 1.44 -2.07
C VAL A 163 -26.62 -0.09 -2.12
N PRO A 164 -27.72 -0.84 -1.90
CA PRO A 164 -27.70 -2.30 -2.04
C PRO A 164 -27.15 -2.75 -3.39
N GLY A 165 -26.17 -3.66 -3.38
CA GLY A 165 -25.49 -4.17 -4.58
C GLY A 165 -24.11 -3.54 -4.86
N GLU A 166 -23.77 -2.41 -4.26
CA GLU A 166 -22.43 -1.80 -4.35
C GLU A 166 -21.40 -2.50 -3.45
N TYR A 167 -21.87 -3.17 -2.41
CA TYR A 167 -21.02 -3.79 -1.39
C TYR A 167 -21.45 -5.21 -1.02
N GLU A 168 -20.56 -5.92 -0.38
CA GLU A 168 -20.74 -7.17 0.34
C GLU A 168 -20.29 -6.98 1.78
N MET A 169 -21.06 -7.51 2.74
CA MET A 169 -20.67 -7.50 4.14
C MET A 169 -19.66 -8.61 4.39
N VAL A 170 -18.56 -8.27 5.03
CA VAL A 170 -17.53 -9.23 5.43
C VAL A 170 -17.24 -9.09 6.93
N PRO A 171 -16.77 -10.15 7.61
CA PRO A 171 -16.29 -10.04 8.98
C PRO A 171 -15.16 -9.01 9.07
N ASP A 172 -15.05 -8.33 10.23
CA ASP A 172 -13.93 -7.45 10.50
C ASP A 172 -12.62 -8.27 10.53
N PRO A 173 -11.64 -7.96 9.67
CA PRO A 173 -10.36 -8.70 9.65
C PRO A 173 -9.64 -8.70 11.02
N ALA A 174 -9.79 -7.62 11.80
CA ALA A 174 -9.20 -7.53 13.14
C ALA A 174 -9.87 -8.46 14.16
N LYS A 175 -11.10 -8.93 13.90
CA LYS A 175 -11.84 -9.84 14.80
C LYS A 175 -11.67 -11.32 14.41
N GLY A 176 -11.15 -11.61 13.21
CA GLY A 176 -10.95 -12.98 12.72
C GLY A 176 -9.78 -13.72 13.38
N ASP A 177 -8.75 -13.01 13.77
CA ASP A 177 -7.52 -13.60 14.34
C ASP A 177 -7.62 -14.03 15.81
N LEU A 178 -8.73 -13.77 16.50
CA LEU A 178 -8.89 -14.14 17.91
C LEU A 178 -9.57 -15.51 18.13
N LEU A 179 -10.00 -16.22 17.09
CA LEU A 179 -10.71 -17.49 17.21
C LEU A 179 -9.98 -18.71 16.61
N GLU A 180 -8.81 -18.52 15.98
CA GLU A 180 -7.98 -19.64 15.49
C GLU A 180 -6.70 -19.87 16.30
N GLU A 181 -6.55 -19.26 17.47
CA GLU A 181 -5.49 -19.62 18.41
C GLU A 181 -5.99 -20.76 19.31
N TYR A 182 -5.27 -21.89 19.25
CA TYR A 182 -5.31 -23.09 20.12
C TYR A 182 -6.40 -24.14 19.89
N THR A 183 -6.29 -24.87 18.78
CA THR A 183 -6.33 -26.31 18.85
C THR A 183 -5.16 -26.91 18.07
N THR A 184 -3.98 -26.73 18.60
CA THR A 184 -2.88 -27.66 18.33
C THR A 184 -3.18 -28.91 19.09
N GLU A 185 -3.93 -29.84 18.49
CA GLU A 185 -3.88 -31.23 18.91
C GLU A 185 -2.44 -31.70 18.70
N GLU A 186 -1.74 -31.85 19.83
CA GLU A 186 -0.50 -32.59 19.90
C GLU A 186 -0.75 -33.99 19.37
N ARG A 187 -0.39 -34.26 18.12
CA ARG A 187 -0.18 -35.63 17.67
C ARG A 187 1.19 -36.09 18.16
N PRO A 188 1.26 -37.22 18.86
CA PRO A 188 2.53 -37.76 19.32
C PRO A 188 3.42 -38.05 18.11
N MET A 189 4.61 -37.52 18.16
CA MET A 189 5.72 -37.88 17.28
C MET A 189 6.24 -39.23 17.74
N GLU A 190 5.74 -40.32 17.16
CA GLU A 190 6.43 -41.58 17.19
C GLU A 190 6.38 -42.27 15.82
N GLU A 191 7.58 -42.63 15.40
CA GLU A 191 7.93 -43.55 14.30
C GLU A 191 7.76 -43.04 12.85
N VAL A 192 8.81 -42.55 12.25
CA VAL A 192 9.66 -43.32 11.33
C VAL A 192 11.05 -42.70 11.24
N ILE A 193 12.01 -43.26 11.96
CA ILE A 193 13.43 -43.05 11.70
C ILE A 193 13.84 -44.15 10.72
N GLU A 194 14.04 -43.80 9.47
CA GLU A 194 14.99 -44.49 8.61
C GLU A 194 15.95 -43.47 8.00
N GLU A 195 17.20 -43.70 8.35
CA GLU A 195 18.37 -42.89 8.07
C GLU A 195 18.60 -42.68 6.59
N LYS A 196 18.71 -41.41 6.20
CA LYS A 196 19.74 -40.95 5.25
C LYS A 196 20.26 -39.62 5.74
N ASN A 197 21.55 -39.59 6.08
CA ASN A 197 22.35 -38.41 6.39
C ASN A 197 22.37 -37.48 5.16
N GLU A 198 21.34 -36.65 4.99
CA GLU A 198 21.40 -35.49 4.13
C GLU A 198 21.77 -34.29 5.01
N THR A 199 22.75 -33.50 4.60
CA THR A 199 23.22 -32.32 5.33
C THR A 199 22.13 -31.26 5.37
N MET A 200 22.08 -30.44 6.44
CA MET A 200 21.11 -29.33 6.55
C MET A 200 21.10 -28.42 5.33
N GLU A 201 22.22 -28.29 4.63
CA GLU A 201 22.33 -27.52 3.38
C GLU A 201 21.56 -28.12 2.21
N GLU A 202 21.51 -29.45 2.12
CA GLU A 202 20.75 -30.14 1.05
C GLU A 202 19.25 -30.09 1.30
N THR A 203 18.81 -30.12 2.56
CA THR A 203 17.40 -29.97 2.93
C THR A 203 16.92 -28.54 2.70
N VAL A 204 17.72 -27.52 3.02
CA VAL A 204 17.43 -26.10 2.74
C VAL A 204 17.39 -25.82 1.23
N ASN A 205 18.29 -26.43 0.46
CA ASN A 205 18.29 -26.30 -0.99
C ASN A 205 17.11 -27.04 -1.66
N ARG A 206 16.64 -28.15 -1.11
CA ARG A 206 15.45 -28.86 -1.58
C ARG A 206 14.15 -28.09 -1.32
N VAL A 207 14.04 -27.41 -0.15
CA VAL A 207 12.90 -26.55 0.17
C VAL A 207 12.90 -25.31 -0.73
N LYS A 208 14.07 -24.73 -1.05
CA LYS A 208 14.21 -23.64 -2.02
C LYS A 208 13.85 -24.05 -3.45
N ASN A 209 14.10 -25.31 -3.83
CA ASN A 209 13.84 -25.80 -5.18
C ASN A 209 12.35 -26.05 -5.50
N ASN A 210 11.45 -25.96 -4.52
CA ASN A 210 10.01 -26.18 -4.75
C ASN A 210 9.20 -24.90 -4.80
N LYS A 211 9.85 -23.72 -4.68
CA LYS A 211 9.20 -22.43 -4.82
C LYS A 211 9.17 -22.02 -6.29
N GLU A 212 8.04 -21.50 -6.73
CA GLU A 212 7.88 -20.98 -8.08
C GLU A 212 8.64 -19.67 -8.24
N PHE A 213 9.01 -19.32 -9.47
CA PHE A 213 9.69 -18.06 -9.75
C PHE A 213 8.69 -16.91 -9.84
N LEU A 214 9.03 -15.80 -9.17
CA LEU A 214 8.37 -14.50 -9.26
C LEU A 214 9.39 -13.49 -9.79
N LEU A 215 9.09 -12.83 -10.90
CA LEU A 215 9.90 -11.74 -11.43
C LEU A 215 9.33 -10.40 -11.00
N ILE A 216 10.16 -9.56 -10.39
CA ILE A 216 9.83 -8.18 -10.01
C ILE A 216 10.64 -7.24 -10.88
N ILE A 217 9.94 -6.35 -11.62
CA ILE A 217 10.54 -5.37 -12.53
C ILE A 217 10.16 -3.98 -12.02
N GLU A 218 11.12 -3.27 -11.47
CA GLU A 218 10.93 -1.98 -10.81
C GLU A 218 12.22 -1.15 -10.96
N ASP A 219 12.13 0.05 -11.50
CA ASP A 219 13.31 0.91 -11.75
C ASP A 219 13.80 1.63 -10.49
N HIS A 220 12.95 1.71 -9.47
CA HIS A 220 13.30 2.33 -8.20
C HIS A 220 13.87 1.29 -7.22
N ASP A 221 15.18 1.37 -6.94
CA ASP A 221 15.91 0.39 -6.14
C ASP A 221 15.27 0.10 -4.77
N GLU A 222 14.90 1.15 -4.00
CA GLU A 222 14.29 0.97 -2.67
C GLU A 222 12.92 0.27 -2.74
N MET A 223 12.14 0.51 -3.81
CA MET A 223 10.84 -0.13 -4.02
C MET A 223 11.04 -1.58 -4.44
N ARG A 224 12.00 -1.85 -5.34
CA ARG A 224 12.35 -3.20 -5.79
C ARG A 224 12.79 -4.06 -4.61
N GLU A 225 13.72 -3.56 -3.78
CA GLU A 225 14.16 -4.26 -2.54
C GLU A 225 12.99 -4.53 -1.59
N TYR A 226 12.08 -3.57 -1.43
CA TYR A 226 10.90 -3.74 -0.59
C TYR A 226 9.98 -4.84 -1.13
N LEU A 227 9.63 -4.79 -2.42
CA LEU A 227 8.80 -5.82 -3.06
C LEU A 227 9.44 -7.20 -2.95
N CYS A 228 10.75 -7.31 -3.21
CA CYS A 228 11.48 -8.57 -3.07
C CYS A 228 11.42 -9.11 -1.63
N SER A 229 11.51 -8.23 -0.64
CA SER A 229 11.44 -8.62 0.77
C SER A 229 10.08 -9.20 1.17
N LEU A 230 8.99 -8.76 0.53
CA LEU A 230 7.64 -9.25 0.80
C LEU A 230 7.42 -10.69 0.31
N PHE A 231 8.05 -11.06 -0.80
CA PHE A 231 7.74 -12.32 -1.48
C PHE A 231 8.83 -13.39 -1.37
N LYS A 232 10.01 -13.08 -0.83
CA LYS A 232 11.15 -14.02 -0.72
C LYS A 232 10.87 -15.27 0.12
N GLU A 233 9.88 -15.19 1.02
CA GLU A 233 9.49 -16.36 1.83
C GLU A 233 8.65 -17.35 1.04
N ASP A 234 7.85 -16.88 0.09
CA ASP A 234 6.91 -17.70 -0.68
C ASP A 234 7.44 -18.09 -2.08
N TYR A 235 8.28 -17.24 -2.69
CA TYR A 235 8.75 -17.37 -4.06
C TYR A 235 10.28 -17.33 -4.17
N ASN A 236 10.80 -17.89 -5.27
CA ASN A 236 12.15 -17.61 -5.76
C ASN A 236 12.10 -16.26 -6.52
N VAL A 237 12.40 -15.16 -5.83
CA VAL A 237 12.28 -13.83 -6.41
C VAL A 237 13.46 -13.52 -7.32
N ILE A 238 13.16 -13.05 -8.53
CA ILE A 238 14.09 -12.55 -9.55
C ILE A 238 13.85 -11.06 -9.70
N GLU A 239 14.91 -10.27 -9.77
CA GLU A 239 14.86 -8.82 -9.84
C GLU A 239 15.30 -8.32 -11.21
N ALA A 240 14.67 -7.25 -11.67
CA ALA A 240 15.09 -6.49 -12.82
C ALA A 240 14.88 -4.98 -12.58
N GLY A 241 15.87 -4.15 -12.89
CA GLY A 241 15.84 -2.71 -12.69
C GLY A 241 15.22 -1.92 -13.84
N ASN A 242 14.89 -2.58 -14.93
CA ASN A 242 14.26 -1.98 -16.10
C ASN A 242 13.58 -3.03 -16.96
N GLY A 243 12.81 -2.54 -17.94
CA GLY A 243 12.06 -3.41 -18.81
C GLY A 243 12.89 -4.33 -19.70
N GLU A 244 14.08 -3.95 -20.12
CA GLU A 244 14.95 -4.77 -20.96
C GLU A 244 15.55 -5.94 -20.18
N GLU A 245 16.02 -5.69 -18.96
CA GLU A 245 16.41 -6.73 -18.00
C GLU A 245 15.24 -7.67 -17.70
N GLY A 246 14.03 -7.10 -17.48
CA GLY A 246 12.82 -7.86 -17.22
C GLY A 246 12.53 -8.91 -18.28
N VAL A 247 12.62 -8.55 -19.59
CA VAL A 247 12.45 -9.49 -20.70
C VAL A 247 13.51 -10.58 -20.63
N ALA A 248 14.77 -10.21 -20.48
CA ALA A 248 15.87 -11.19 -20.46
C ALA A 248 15.71 -12.19 -19.28
N MET A 249 15.26 -11.71 -18.11
CA MET A 249 15.01 -12.55 -16.94
C MET A 249 13.77 -13.42 -17.12
N ALA A 250 12.71 -12.89 -17.75
CA ALA A 250 11.50 -13.66 -18.04
C ALA A 250 11.79 -14.82 -19.00
N ASP A 251 12.54 -14.58 -20.08
CA ASP A 251 12.95 -15.62 -21.03
C ASP A 251 13.84 -16.69 -20.40
N LYS A 252 14.73 -16.29 -19.49
CA LYS A 252 15.68 -17.20 -18.85
C LYS A 252 15.05 -18.10 -17.78
N TYR A 253 14.15 -17.55 -16.95
CA TYR A 253 13.65 -18.21 -15.75
C TYR A 253 12.19 -18.69 -15.87
N ILE A 254 11.46 -18.25 -16.90
CA ILE A 254 10.04 -18.57 -17.16
C ILE A 254 9.21 -18.42 -15.84
N PRO A 255 9.14 -17.21 -15.27
CA PRO A 255 8.48 -17.00 -13.98
C PRO A 255 6.98 -17.27 -14.09
N LYS A 256 6.39 -17.81 -13.03
CA LYS A 256 4.94 -18.05 -12.96
C LYS A 256 4.14 -16.76 -12.77
N LEU A 257 4.77 -15.77 -12.12
CA LEU A 257 4.17 -14.46 -11.86
C LEU A 257 5.20 -13.37 -12.15
N ILE A 258 4.74 -12.31 -12.77
CA ILE A 258 5.54 -11.09 -13.04
C ILE A 258 4.82 -9.91 -12.39
N ILE A 259 5.52 -9.17 -11.54
CA ILE A 259 5.11 -7.88 -11.00
C ILE A 259 5.97 -6.83 -11.68
N SER A 260 5.36 -5.92 -12.43
CA SER A 260 6.07 -4.88 -13.17
C SER A 260 5.46 -3.52 -12.93
N ASP A 261 6.30 -2.50 -12.67
CA ASP A 261 5.87 -1.13 -12.88
C ASP A 261 5.57 -0.91 -14.36
N ILE A 262 4.51 -0.14 -14.64
CA ILE A 262 4.05 0.16 -16.00
C ILE A 262 4.89 1.29 -16.62
N MET A 263 5.49 2.15 -15.80
CA MET A 263 6.12 3.40 -16.23
C MET A 263 7.61 3.43 -15.94
N MET A 264 8.36 2.56 -16.64
CA MET A 264 9.82 2.51 -16.54
C MET A 264 10.50 3.19 -17.74
N PRO A 265 11.64 3.88 -17.56
CA PRO A 265 12.48 4.29 -18.68
C PRO A 265 13.00 3.06 -19.44
N VAL A 266 13.24 3.17 -20.73
CA VAL A 266 13.75 2.15 -21.67
C VAL A 266 12.67 1.25 -22.28
N LYS A 267 11.87 0.53 -21.50
CA LYS A 267 10.65 -0.19 -21.93
C LYS A 267 9.66 -0.22 -20.80
N ASP A 268 8.44 0.20 -21.06
CA ASP A 268 7.36 0.19 -20.09
C ASP A 268 6.74 -1.21 -19.89
N GLY A 269 6.05 -1.40 -18.78
CA GLY A 269 5.41 -2.67 -18.42
C GLY A 269 4.35 -3.15 -19.41
N PHE A 270 3.82 -2.29 -20.28
CA PHE A 270 2.84 -2.68 -21.29
C PHE A 270 3.40 -3.61 -22.36
N HIS A 271 4.71 -3.55 -22.62
CA HIS A 271 5.35 -4.43 -23.59
C HIS A 271 5.36 -5.91 -23.15
N TYR A 272 5.16 -6.20 -21.86
CA TYR A 272 5.19 -7.57 -21.31
C TYR A 272 3.85 -8.28 -21.33
N ILE A 273 2.74 -7.56 -21.24
CA ILE A 273 1.39 -8.14 -21.26
C ILE A 273 1.10 -8.79 -22.62
N VAL A 274 1.81 -8.36 -23.67
CA VAL A 274 1.64 -8.84 -25.05
C VAL A 274 2.57 -10.02 -25.40
N ILE A 275 3.66 -10.22 -24.65
CA ILE A 275 4.71 -11.19 -25.00
C ILE A 275 4.43 -12.61 -24.49
N TYR A 276 3.61 -12.76 -23.46
CA TYR A 276 3.22 -14.06 -22.91
C TYR A 276 1.70 -14.27 -22.94
N PRO A 277 1.10 -14.49 -24.12
CA PRO A 277 -0.25 -15.04 -24.14
C PRO A 277 -0.15 -16.49 -23.65
N ASN A 278 -1.00 -16.81 -22.69
CA ASN A 278 -1.14 -18.14 -22.11
C ASN A 278 -0.82 -19.29 -23.08
N SER A 279 0.14 -20.09 -22.71
CA SER A 279 0.26 -21.48 -23.17
C SER A 279 -0.44 -22.39 -22.18
#